data_ab6a508998d4a4531942099b667a74a1
#
_entry.id   ab6a508998d4a4531942099b667a74a1
#
_cell.length_a   1.000
_cell.length_b   1.000
_cell.length_c   1.000
_cell.angle_alpha   90.00
_cell.angle_beta   90.00
_cell.angle_gamma   90.00
#
_symmetry.space_group_name_H-M   'P 1'
#
loop_
_entity.id
_entity.type
_entity.pdbx_description
1 polymer ?
#
loop_
_entity_poly.entity_id
_entity_poly.type
_entity_poly.pdbx_seq_one_letter_code
_entity_poly.pdbx_strand_id
1 'polypeptide(L)'
;MAAILDPVAALGRAVLGALQRIGAVVLFALEGVSHLFRPPFYGRIFLRHVVEIGYFSLPVVALTAIFTGMVLALQTYTGFARFNAEGAVANVVVLSITRELGPVIAGLMVAGRIGASFAAEIGTMRVTDQIDALTTLSTNPMKYLVAPRLLAGAIALPFLVLIADTLGVMGGWLIGTAKLGFSSAGYLRATLDFMQTMDVVSGLVKASVFGFVIALMGCWCGYNSKGGAQGVGAATISAVVISSILILALDYIITEMFFAR
;
A
#
# COMPACT_ATOMS: atom_id res chain seq x y z
N MET A 1 38.70 -5.48 29.60
CA MET A 1 37.29 -5.43 29.98
C MET A 1 36.55 -4.28 29.27
N ALA A 2 37.11 -3.10 29.09
CA ALA A 2 36.52 -1.99 28.33
C ALA A 2 36.29 -2.32 26.86
N ALA A 3 37.20 -2.97 26.15
CA ALA A 3 37.10 -3.30 24.72
C ALA A 3 35.96 -4.28 24.35
N ILE A 4 35.42 -5.03 25.33
CA ILE A 4 34.25 -5.92 25.10
C ILE A 4 32.94 -5.18 25.40
N LEU A 5 32.96 -4.15 26.23
CA LEU A 5 31.77 -3.36 26.58
C LEU A 5 31.38 -2.37 25.47
N ASP A 6 32.35 -1.89 24.67
CA ASP A 6 32.08 -0.94 23.59
C ASP A 6 31.13 -1.47 22.50
N PRO A 7 31.31 -2.69 21.96
CA PRO A 7 30.38 -3.23 20.98
C PRO A 7 28.97 -3.53 21.54
N VAL A 8 28.90 -3.97 22.82
CA VAL A 8 27.61 -4.20 23.49
C VAL A 8 26.88 -2.88 23.72
N ALA A 9 27.60 -1.84 24.15
CA ALA A 9 27.03 -0.51 24.31
C ALA A 9 26.61 0.11 22.96
N ALA A 10 27.37 -0.14 21.88
CA ALA A 10 27.01 0.29 20.54
C ALA A 10 25.72 -0.42 20.05
N LEU A 11 25.61 -1.73 20.26
CA LEU A 11 24.42 -2.50 19.95
C LEU A 11 23.21 -2.00 20.76
N GLY A 12 23.39 -1.77 22.07
CA GLY A 12 22.34 -1.22 22.93
C GLY A 12 21.84 0.14 22.44
N ARG A 13 22.73 1.05 22.09
CA ARG A 13 22.36 2.36 21.51
C ARG A 13 21.62 2.21 20.19
N ALA A 14 22.04 1.29 19.31
CA ALA A 14 21.36 1.04 18.04
C ALA A 14 19.94 0.50 18.24
N VAL A 15 19.76 -0.46 19.15
CA VAL A 15 18.43 -1.04 19.48
C VAL A 15 17.53 0.02 20.11
N LEU A 16 18.02 0.77 21.10
CA LEU A 16 17.24 1.84 21.73
C LEU A 16 16.88 2.93 20.73
N GLY A 17 17.80 3.31 19.85
CA GLY A 17 17.52 4.28 18.80
C GLY A 17 16.48 3.78 17.78
N ALA A 18 16.48 2.48 17.44
CA ALA A 18 15.46 1.89 16.60
C ALA A 18 14.09 1.88 17.29
N LEU A 19 14.03 1.45 18.55
CA LEU A 19 12.79 1.46 19.34
C LEU A 19 12.21 2.87 19.50
N GLN A 20 13.08 3.86 19.73
CA GLN A 20 12.68 5.26 19.83
C GLN A 20 12.06 5.78 18.52
N ARG A 21 12.62 5.42 17.36
CA ARG A 21 12.08 5.79 16.05
C ARG A 21 10.73 5.12 15.80
N ILE A 22 10.62 3.82 16.11
CA ILE A 22 9.34 3.08 15.98
C ILE A 22 8.29 3.71 16.90
N GLY A 23 8.63 3.97 18.16
CA GLY A 23 7.73 4.62 19.11
C GLY A 23 7.25 5.99 18.63
N ALA A 24 8.14 6.80 18.05
CA ALA A 24 7.79 8.10 17.50
C ALA A 24 6.81 8.01 16.32
N VAL A 25 7.00 7.03 15.42
CA VAL A 25 6.04 6.76 14.31
C VAL A 25 4.68 6.31 14.85
N VAL A 26 4.67 5.44 15.86
CA VAL A 26 3.42 4.97 16.48
C VAL A 26 2.67 6.11 17.15
N LEU A 27 3.37 6.96 17.90
CA LEU A 27 2.75 8.14 18.53
C LEU A 27 2.19 9.11 17.49
N PHE A 28 2.92 9.35 16.40
CA PHE A 28 2.45 10.17 15.29
C PHE A 28 1.19 9.57 14.63
N ALA A 29 1.14 8.26 14.44
CA ALA A 29 -0.01 7.55 13.91
C ALA A 29 -1.22 7.68 14.86
N LEU A 30 -1.03 7.46 16.16
CA LEU A 30 -2.08 7.58 17.17
C LEU A 30 -2.63 9.00 17.26
N GLU A 31 -1.76 10.01 17.20
CA GLU A 31 -2.15 11.41 17.17
C GLU A 31 -2.98 11.70 15.91
N GLY A 32 -2.50 11.30 14.73
CA GLY A 32 -3.22 11.45 13.46
C GLY A 32 -4.60 10.79 13.47
N VAL A 33 -4.69 9.55 13.98
CA VAL A 33 -5.95 8.81 14.11
C VAL A 33 -6.87 9.48 15.14
N SER A 34 -6.34 9.97 16.28
CA SER A 34 -7.15 10.64 17.30
C SER A 34 -7.87 11.86 16.75
N HIS A 35 -7.26 12.56 15.79
CA HIS A 35 -7.84 13.73 15.15
C HIS A 35 -8.94 13.41 14.13
N LEU A 36 -9.08 12.15 13.68
CA LEU A 36 -10.21 11.74 12.84
C LEU A 36 -11.55 11.79 13.56
N PHE A 37 -11.55 11.65 14.89
CA PHE A 37 -12.76 11.60 15.70
C PHE A 37 -13.11 12.95 16.36
N ARG A 38 -12.31 14.01 16.16
CA ARG A 38 -12.50 15.31 16.80
C ARG A 38 -12.89 16.38 15.78
N PRO A 39 -14.02 17.11 15.95
CA PRO A 39 -14.39 18.20 15.06
C PRO A 39 -13.38 19.37 15.16
N PRO A 40 -13.24 20.21 14.11
CA PRO A 40 -13.92 20.24 12.81
C PRO A 40 -13.40 19.18 11.83
N PHE A 41 -14.29 18.67 10.95
CA PHE A 41 -13.92 17.71 9.90
C PHE A 41 -13.66 18.43 8.57
N TYR A 42 -12.52 18.14 7.95
CA TYR A 42 -12.12 18.74 6.67
C TYR A 42 -12.53 17.84 5.49
N GLY A 43 -13.84 17.63 5.28
CA GLY A 43 -14.37 16.73 4.25
C GLY A 43 -13.93 17.06 2.84
N ARG A 44 -13.78 18.34 2.49
CA ARG A 44 -13.29 18.77 1.16
C ARG A 44 -11.84 18.35 0.91
N ILE A 45 -10.99 18.43 1.93
CA ILE A 45 -9.58 18.02 1.85
C ILE A 45 -9.50 16.50 1.72
N PHE A 46 -10.27 15.78 2.53
CA PHE A 46 -10.39 14.33 2.46
C PHE A 46 -10.80 13.87 1.05
N LEU A 47 -11.88 14.41 0.47
CA LEU A 47 -12.35 14.05 -0.86
C LEU A 47 -11.30 14.34 -1.94
N ARG A 48 -10.58 15.48 -1.83
CA ARG A 48 -9.48 15.79 -2.75
C ARG A 48 -8.42 14.69 -2.72
N HIS A 49 -7.99 14.24 -1.54
CA HIS A 49 -7.00 13.17 -1.43
C HIS A 49 -7.53 11.81 -1.87
N VAL A 50 -8.81 11.49 -1.66
CA VAL A 50 -9.43 10.28 -2.21
C VAL A 50 -9.36 10.27 -3.75
N VAL A 51 -9.67 11.40 -4.39
CA VAL A 51 -9.55 11.53 -5.86
C VAL A 51 -8.09 11.45 -6.29
N GLU A 52 -7.18 12.08 -5.58
CA GLU A 52 -5.75 12.07 -5.88
C GLU A 52 -5.16 10.67 -5.81
N ILE A 53 -5.50 9.91 -4.77
CA ILE A 53 -5.06 8.51 -4.60
C ILE A 53 -5.77 7.61 -5.62
N GLY A 54 -7.09 7.67 -5.71
CA GLY A 54 -7.90 6.78 -6.51
C GLY A 54 -7.77 7.04 -8.00
N TYR A 55 -8.27 8.18 -8.45
CA TYR A 55 -8.39 8.48 -9.88
C TYR A 55 -7.03 8.57 -10.59
N PHE A 56 -6.11 9.31 -10.03
CA PHE A 56 -4.81 9.52 -10.69
C PHE A 56 -3.85 8.32 -10.59
N SER A 57 -4.06 7.36 -9.69
CA SER A 57 -3.29 6.11 -9.67
C SER A 57 -3.92 5.02 -10.55
N LEU A 58 -5.19 5.16 -10.90
CA LEU A 58 -5.96 4.14 -11.62
C LEU A 58 -5.29 3.69 -12.93
N PRO A 59 -4.76 4.56 -13.82
CA PRO A 59 -4.17 4.11 -15.08
C PRO A 59 -2.97 3.18 -14.86
N VAL A 60 -2.09 3.51 -13.92
CA VAL A 60 -0.88 2.71 -13.63
C VAL A 60 -1.27 1.39 -12.98
N VAL A 61 -2.16 1.41 -12.00
CA VAL A 61 -2.63 0.21 -11.32
C VAL A 61 -3.38 -0.72 -12.27
N ALA A 62 -4.26 -0.16 -13.11
CA ALA A 62 -5.02 -0.90 -14.09
C ALA A 62 -4.14 -1.64 -15.11
N LEU A 63 -3.20 -0.92 -15.73
CA LEU A 63 -2.27 -1.50 -16.70
C LEU A 63 -1.41 -2.58 -16.07
N THR A 64 -0.86 -2.32 -14.89
CA THR A 64 -0.03 -3.28 -14.18
C THR A 64 -0.81 -4.54 -13.84
N ALA A 65 -2.05 -4.41 -13.35
CA ALA A 65 -2.90 -5.52 -13.01
C ALA A 65 -3.24 -6.40 -14.24
N ILE A 66 -3.65 -5.78 -15.37
CA ILE A 66 -3.96 -6.51 -16.61
C ILE A 66 -2.75 -7.33 -17.06
N PHE A 67 -1.58 -6.70 -17.19
CA PHE A 67 -0.39 -7.41 -17.66
C PHE A 67 0.08 -8.48 -16.67
N THR A 68 -0.03 -8.24 -15.37
CA THR A 68 0.27 -9.25 -14.35
C THR A 68 -0.64 -10.47 -14.50
N GLY A 69 -1.94 -10.26 -14.66
CA GLY A 69 -2.89 -11.35 -14.90
C GLY A 69 -2.61 -12.14 -16.17
N MET A 70 -2.27 -11.44 -17.27
CA MET A 70 -1.88 -12.07 -18.53
C MET A 70 -0.63 -12.94 -18.38
N VAL A 71 0.41 -12.42 -17.73
CA VAL A 71 1.68 -13.15 -17.53
C VAL A 71 1.46 -14.31 -16.58
N LEU A 72 0.71 -14.12 -15.50
CA LEU A 72 0.40 -15.17 -14.53
C LEU A 72 -0.33 -16.35 -15.19
N ALA A 73 -1.32 -16.08 -16.04
CA ALA A 73 -2.04 -17.13 -16.77
C ALA A 73 -1.11 -17.92 -17.70
N LEU A 74 -0.20 -17.24 -18.42
CA LEU A 74 0.79 -17.89 -19.28
C LEU A 74 1.76 -18.78 -18.49
N GLN A 75 2.30 -18.26 -17.39
CA GLN A 75 3.27 -18.99 -16.56
C GLN A 75 2.64 -20.20 -15.88
N THR A 76 1.43 -20.01 -15.34
CA THR A 76 0.68 -21.10 -14.69
C THR A 76 0.34 -22.19 -15.71
N TYR A 77 -0.10 -21.83 -16.91
CA TYR A 77 -0.37 -22.80 -17.99
C TYR A 77 0.88 -23.60 -18.34
N THR A 78 2.00 -22.93 -18.59
CA THR A 78 3.27 -23.58 -18.94
C THR A 78 3.76 -24.53 -17.84
N GLY A 79 3.55 -24.16 -16.57
CA GLY A 79 3.87 -25.01 -15.43
C GLY A 79 2.96 -26.24 -15.35
N PHE A 80 1.65 -26.05 -15.46
CA PHE A 80 0.64 -27.11 -15.27
C PHE A 80 0.50 -28.05 -16.47
N ALA A 81 0.83 -27.60 -17.68
CA ALA A 81 0.88 -28.45 -18.87
C ALA A 81 1.78 -29.68 -18.69
N ARG A 82 2.82 -29.58 -17.88
CA ARG A 82 3.73 -30.71 -17.56
C ARG A 82 3.05 -31.81 -16.74
N PHE A 83 1.96 -31.51 -16.08
CA PHE A 83 1.21 -32.41 -15.20
C PHE A 83 -0.20 -32.71 -15.72
N ASN A 84 -0.53 -32.30 -16.96
CA ASN A 84 -1.88 -32.35 -17.54
C ASN A 84 -2.96 -31.75 -16.64
N ALA A 85 -2.61 -30.63 -15.95
CA ALA A 85 -3.47 -29.95 -14.98
C ALA A 85 -3.87 -28.53 -15.43
N GLU A 86 -3.92 -28.27 -16.74
CA GLU A 86 -4.21 -26.95 -17.34
C GLU A 86 -5.56 -26.39 -16.89
N GLY A 87 -6.52 -27.25 -16.56
CA GLY A 87 -7.84 -26.85 -16.06
C GLY A 87 -7.80 -26.05 -14.76
N ALA A 88 -6.71 -26.14 -13.99
CA ALA A 88 -6.55 -25.38 -12.74
C ALA A 88 -6.02 -23.94 -12.93
N VAL A 89 -5.68 -23.53 -14.16
CA VAL A 89 -5.09 -22.20 -14.43
C VAL A 89 -6.01 -21.07 -13.95
N ALA A 90 -7.30 -21.14 -14.24
CA ALA A 90 -8.28 -20.12 -13.84
C ALA A 90 -8.34 -19.97 -12.31
N ASN A 91 -8.31 -21.08 -11.57
CA ASN A 91 -8.37 -21.12 -10.12
C ASN A 91 -7.13 -20.48 -9.49
N VAL A 92 -5.95 -20.81 -10.01
CA VAL A 92 -4.70 -20.22 -9.51
C VAL A 92 -4.61 -18.73 -9.81
N VAL A 93 -5.02 -18.32 -11.01
CA VAL A 93 -5.00 -16.91 -11.40
C VAL A 93 -5.91 -16.08 -10.50
N VAL A 94 -7.17 -16.49 -10.30
CA VAL A 94 -8.09 -15.74 -9.44
C VAL A 94 -7.60 -15.67 -8.01
N LEU A 95 -7.16 -16.78 -7.44
CA LEU A 95 -6.70 -16.85 -6.06
C LEU A 95 -5.45 -15.98 -5.83
N SER A 96 -4.46 -16.12 -6.71
CA SER A 96 -3.20 -15.36 -6.59
C SER A 96 -3.43 -13.86 -6.73
N ILE A 97 -4.33 -13.43 -7.62
CA ILE A 97 -4.62 -12.02 -7.81
C ILE A 97 -5.37 -11.47 -6.60
N THR A 98 -6.48 -12.08 -6.21
CA THR A 98 -7.35 -11.51 -5.16
C THR A 98 -6.74 -11.54 -3.76
N ARG A 99 -5.97 -12.58 -3.42
CA ARG A 99 -5.37 -12.71 -2.09
C ARG A 99 -4.08 -11.91 -1.93
N GLU A 100 -3.23 -11.89 -2.98
CA GLU A 100 -1.84 -11.46 -2.83
C GLU A 100 -1.45 -10.38 -3.85
N LEU A 101 -1.44 -10.72 -5.14
CA LEU A 101 -0.85 -9.87 -6.16
C LEU A 101 -1.59 -8.55 -6.35
N GLY A 102 -2.92 -8.56 -6.32
CA GLY A 102 -3.72 -7.34 -6.46
C GLY A 102 -3.41 -6.32 -5.36
N PRO A 103 -3.60 -6.66 -4.08
CA PRO A 103 -3.30 -5.76 -2.97
C PRO A 103 -1.84 -5.31 -2.92
N VAL A 104 -0.88 -6.23 -3.10
CA VAL A 104 0.56 -5.92 -2.99
C VAL A 104 1.01 -5.04 -4.15
N ILE A 105 0.69 -5.40 -5.40
CA ILE A 105 1.12 -4.63 -6.57
C ILE A 105 0.47 -3.24 -6.56
N ALA A 106 -0.84 -3.15 -6.32
CA ALA A 106 -1.51 -1.87 -6.21
C ALA A 106 -0.90 -1.02 -5.08
N GLY A 107 -0.63 -1.63 -3.91
CA GLY A 107 0.02 -0.97 -2.78
C GLY A 107 1.40 -0.41 -3.15
N LEU A 108 2.27 -1.22 -3.78
CA LEU A 108 3.62 -0.79 -4.18
C LEU A 108 3.57 0.34 -5.23
N MET A 109 2.66 0.26 -6.22
CA MET A 109 2.49 1.33 -7.22
C MET A 109 2.03 2.63 -6.58
N VAL A 110 1.06 2.55 -5.66
CA VAL A 110 0.55 3.71 -4.92
C VAL A 110 1.60 4.25 -3.94
N ALA A 111 2.40 3.40 -3.29
CA ALA A 111 3.50 3.83 -2.43
C ALA A 111 4.52 4.69 -3.20
N GLY A 112 4.91 4.24 -4.40
CA GLY A 112 5.83 4.97 -5.27
C GLY A 112 5.31 6.33 -5.71
N ARG A 113 4.00 6.45 -5.94
CA ARG A 113 3.39 7.68 -6.43
C ARG A 113 2.90 8.59 -5.28
N ILE A 114 2.01 8.09 -4.44
CA ILE A 114 1.33 8.87 -3.39
C ILE A 114 2.21 9.04 -2.16
N GLY A 115 2.95 7.99 -1.76
CA GLY A 115 3.90 8.09 -0.65
C GLY A 115 4.96 9.16 -0.90
N ALA A 116 5.52 9.17 -2.12
CA ALA A 116 6.45 10.21 -2.55
C ALA A 116 5.80 11.60 -2.62
N SER A 117 4.58 11.71 -3.20
CA SER A 117 3.86 12.97 -3.32
C SER A 117 3.56 13.60 -1.96
N PHE A 118 3.04 12.81 -1.01
CA PHE A 118 2.75 13.29 0.35
C PHE A 118 4.01 13.72 1.10
N ALA A 119 5.10 12.95 0.95
CA ALA A 119 6.37 13.31 1.56
C ALA A 119 6.96 14.60 0.94
N ALA A 120 6.84 14.79 -0.38
CA ALA A 120 7.29 15.99 -1.06
C ALA A 120 6.47 17.23 -0.65
N GLU A 121 5.14 17.10 -0.63
CA GLU A 121 4.25 18.22 -0.29
C GLU A 121 4.46 18.67 1.17
N ILE A 122 4.35 17.74 2.12
CA ILE A 122 4.52 18.05 3.55
C ILE A 122 5.98 18.47 3.83
N GLY A 123 6.95 17.82 3.19
CA GLY A 123 8.36 18.15 3.33
C GLY A 123 8.67 19.56 2.84
N THR A 124 8.08 19.98 1.72
CA THR A 124 8.20 21.36 1.22
C THR A 124 7.58 22.34 2.21
N MET A 125 6.37 22.05 2.72
CA MET A 125 5.72 22.87 3.74
C MET A 125 6.56 22.97 5.02
N ARG A 126 7.29 21.90 5.39
CA ARG A 126 8.14 21.89 6.57
C ARG A 126 9.37 22.77 6.40
N VAL A 127 10.08 22.66 5.28
CA VAL A 127 11.31 23.42 5.05
C VAL A 127 11.09 24.89 4.68
N THR A 128 9.84 25.28 4.39
CA THR A 128 9.41 26.67 4.15
C THR A 128 8.61 27.27 5.31
N ASP A 129 8.65 26.65 6.51
CA ASP A 129 8.00 27.09 7.74
C ASP A 129 6.47 27.24 7.67
N GLN A 130 5.83 26.70 6.62
CA GLN A 130 4.37 26.75 6.47
C GLN A 130 3.63 25.96 7.55
N ILE A 131 4.23 24.87 8.05
CA ILE A 131 3.66 24.07 9.15
C ILE A 131 3.67 24.90 10.44
N ASP A 132 4.72 25.66 10.70
CA ASP A 132 4.85 26.53 11.88
C ASP A 132 3.90 27.75 11.74
N ALA A 133 3.68 28.25 10.52
CA ALA A 133 2.68 29.28 10.24
C ALA A 133 1.24 28.78 10.51
N LEU A 134 0.92 27.50 10.20
CA LEU A 134 -0.38 26.92 10.56
C LEU A 134 -0.61 26.90 12.06
N THR A 135 0.42 26.57 12.86
CA THR A 135 0.33 26.57 14.33
C THR A 135 0.13 27.98 14.89
N THR A 136 0.79 28.99 14.34
CA THR A 136 0.57 30.39 14.77
C THR A 136 -0.83 30.90 14.46
N LEU A 137 -1.45 30.35 13.39
CA LEU A 137 -2.85 30.60 13.02
C LEU A 137 -3.85 29.72 13.80
N SER A 138 -3.42 29.09 14.90
CA SER A 138 -4.23 28.21 15.74
C SER A 138 -4.86 27.01 15.00
N THR A 139 -4.26 26.62 13.85
CA THR A 139 -4.67 25.45 13.10
C THR A 139 -3.72 24.28 13.43
N ASN A 140 -4.26 23.17 13.93
CA ASN A 140 -3.46 21.99 14.24
C ASN A 140 -3.01 21.30 12.94
N PRO A 141 -1.67 21.23 12.65
CA PRO A 141 -1.17 20.64 11.42
C PRO A 141 -1.48 19.14 11.28
N MET A 142 -1.49 18.39 12.39
CA MET A 142 -1.83 16.97 12.38
C MET A 142 -3.26 16.74 11.89
N LYS A 143 -4.17 17.61 12.33
CA LYS A 143 -5.58 17.54 11.96
C LYS A 143 -5.84 17.98 10.52
N TYR A 144 -5.15 19.02 10.07
CA TYR A 144 -5.35 19.62 8.77
C TYR A 144 -4.63 18.86 7.64
N LEU A 145 -3.39 18.43 7.90
CA LEU A 145 -2.54 17.80 6.89
C LEU A 145 -2.56 16.28 6.97
N VAL A 146 -2.41 15.69 8.17
CA VAL A 146 -2.15 14.25 8.32
C VAL A 146 -3.44 13.44 8.34
N ALA A 147 -4.36 13.79 9.23
CA ALA A 147 -5.59 13.00 9.45
C ALA A 147 -6.41 12.75 8.16
N PRO A 148 -6.68 13.74 7.29
CA PRO A 148 -7.42 13.51 6.05
C PRO A 148 -6.69 12.59 5.08
N ARG A 149 -5.35 12.63 5.03
CA ARG A 149 -4.53 11.77 4.18
C ARG A 149 -4.55 10.31 4.65
N LEU A 150 -4.44 10.08 5.96
CA LEU A 150 -4.53 8.73 6.54
C LEU A 150 -5.86 8.06 6.20
N LEU A 151 -6.96 8.77 6.40
CA LEU A 151 -8.29 8.26 6.10
C LEU A 151 -8.48 8.03 4.60
N ALA A 152 -8.02 8.96 3.77
CA ALA A 152 -8.11 8.84 2.31
C ALA A 152 -7.32 7.65 1.79
N GLY A 153 -6.12 7.40 2.31
CA GLY A 153 -5.31 6.23 1.97
C GLY A 153 -6.02 4.92 2.32
N ALA A 154 -6.50 4.82 3.56
CA ALA A 154 -7.19 3.62 4.05
C ALA A 154 -8.47 3.28 3.28
N ILE A 155 -9.17 4.29 2.74
CA ILE A 155 -10.43 4.10 2.00
C ILE A 155 -10.19 3.98 0.49
N ALA A 156 -9.32 4.78 -0.10
CA ALA A 156 -9.15 4.80 -1.55
C ALA A 156 -8.43 3.56 -2.09
N LEU A 157 -7.48 3.00 -1.36
CA LEU A 157 -6.70 1.86 -1.84
C LEU A 157 -7.55 0.58 -2.00
N PRO A 158 -8.48 0.21 -1.11
CA PRO A 158 -9.40 -0.90 -1.34
C PRO A 158 -10.19 -0.80 -2.64
N PHE A 159 -10.68 0.39 -3.01
CA PHE A 159 -11.37 0.58 -4.29
C PHE A 159 -10.46 0.38 -5.49
N LEU A 160 -9.20 0.85 -5.41
CA LEU A 160 -8.20 0.59 -6.44
C LEU A 160 -7.88 -0.90 -6.57
N VAL A 161 -7.80 -1.63 -5.46
CA VAL A 161 -7.54 -3.06 -5.43
C VAL A 161 -8.71 -3.84 -6.05
N LEU A 162 -9.96 -3.48 -5.76
CA LEU A 162 -11.12 -4.09 -6.43
C LEU A 162 -11.05 -3.97 -7.96
N ILE A 163 -10.66 -2.79 -8.44
CA ILE A 163 -10.47 -2.57 -9.88
C ILE A 163 -9.27 -3.38 -10.39
N ALA A 164 -8.16 -3.41 -9.66
CA ALA A 164 -6.97 -4.17 -10.02
C ALA A 164 -7.26 -5.67 -10.10
N ASP A 165 -7.96 -6.24 -9.12
CA ASP A 165 -8.34 -7.65 -9.09
C ASP A 165 -9.23 -8.01 -10.27
N THR A 166 -10.24 -7.19 -10.54
CA THR A 166 -11.14 -7.38 -11.69
C THR A 166 -10.38 -7.37 -13.01
N LEU A 167 -9.53 -6.36 -13.21
CA LEU A 167 -8.74 -6.20 -14.43
C LEU A 167 -7.65 -7.26 -14.57
N GLY A 168 -7.03 -7.68 -13.46
CA GLY A 168 -6.04 -8.74 -13.46
C GLY A 168 -6.65 -10.10 -13.84
N VAL A 169 -7.79 -10.45 -13.27
CA VAL A 169 -8.54 -11.66 -13.64
C VAL A 169 -9.00 -11.59 -15.10
N MET A 170 -9.47 -10.43 -15.56
CA MET A 170 -9.82 -10.22 -16.99
C MET A 170 -8.60 -10.38 -17.91
N GLY A 171 -7.41 -9.91 -17.51
CA GLY A 171 -6.17 -10.14 -18.23
C GLY A 171 -5.84 -11.62 -18.39
N GLY A 172 -5.98 -12.39 -17.30
CA GLY A 172 -5.81 -13.85 -17.31
C GLY A 172 -6.83 -14.55 -18.20
N TRP A 173 -8.10 -14.17 -18.12
CA TRP A 173 -9.17 -14.66 -18.99
C TRP A 173 -8.90 -14.36 -20.47
N LEU A 174 -8.46 -13.15 -20.80
CA LEU A 174 -8.17 -12.75 -22.18
C LEU A 174 -7.10 -13.65 -22.82
N ILE A 175 -5.99 -13.89 -22.13
CA ILE A 175 -4.93 -14.78 -22.61
C ILE A 175 -5.40 -16.23 -22.60
N GLY A 176 -6.11 -16.67 -21.58
CA GLY A 176 -6.67 -18.00 -21.46
C GLY A 176 -7.53 -18.38 -22.67
N THR A 177 -8.39 -17.47 -23.10
CA THR A 177 -9.30 -17.69 -24.22
C THR A 177 -8.67 -17.43 -25.57
N ALA A 178 -7.91 -16.32 -25.74
CA ALA A 178 -7.37 -15.93 -27.04
C ALA A 178 -6.13 -16.74 -27.47
N LYS A 179 -5.32 -17.22 -26.52
CA LYS A 179 -4.04 -17.87 -26.82
C LYS A 179 -3.96 -19.32 -26.35
N LEU A 180 -4.54 -19.64 -25.19
CA LEU A 180 -4.41 -20.97 -24.58
C LEU A 180 -5.57 -21.92 -24.97
N GLY A 181 -6.59 -21.43 -25.70
CA GLY A 181 -7.67 -22.27 -26.22
C GLY A 181 -8.72 -22.67 -25.19
N PHE A 182 -8.77 -22.04 -24.02
CA PHE A 182 -9.82 -22.31 -23.05
C PHE A 182 -11.18 -21.81 -23.51
N SER A 183 -12.23 -22.55 -23.19
CA SER A 183 -13.61 -22.07 -23.37
C SER A 183 -13.85 -20.85 -22.47
N SER A 184 -14.32 -19.76 -23.06
CA SER A 184 -14.63 -18.52 -22.34
C SER A 184 -15.59 -18.76 -21.17
N ALA A 185 -16.69 -19.49 -21.42
CA ALA A 185 -17.66 -19.82 -20.38
C ALA A 185 -17.09 -20.76 -19.32
N GLY A 186 -16.23 -21.72 -19.70
CA GLY A 186 -15.58 -22.64 -18.78
C GLY A 186 -14.61 -21.91 -17.85
N TYR A 187 -13.77 -21.01 -18.40
CA TYR A 187 -12.82 -20.21 -17.60
C TYR A 187 -13.55 -19.33 -16.58
N LEU A 188 -14.59 -18.60 -17.01
CA LEU A 188 -15.35 -17.73 -16.11
C LEU A 188 -16.08 -18.50 -15.01
N ARG A 189 -16.69 -19.65 -15.34
CA ARG A 189 -17.31 -20.51 -14.33
C ARG A 189 -16.29 -21.01 -13.31
N ALA A 190 -15.16 -21.55 -13.76
CA ALA A 190 -14.10 -22.00 -12.86
C ALA A 190 -13.61 -20.87 -11.94
N THR A 191 -13.44 -19.65 -12.48
CA THR A 191 -13.06 -18.46 -11.70
C THR A 191 -14.10 -18.15 -10.62
N LEU A 192 -15.38 -18.08 -10.96
CA LEU A 192 -16.46 -17.71 -10.03
C LEU A 192 -16.73 -18.81 -8.98
N ASP A 193 -16.72 -20.08 -9.40
CA ASP A 193 -16.97 -21.21 -8.49
C ASP A 193 -15.84 -21.41 -7.48
N PHE A 194 -14.61 -21.05 -7.85
CA PHE A 194 -13.44 -21.22 -6.98
C PHE A 194 -13.23 -20.04 -6.01
N MET A 195 -13.62 -18.84 -6.39
CA MET A 195 -13.42 -17.62 -5.59
C MET A 195 -14.31 -17.64 -4.34
N GLN A 196 -13.68 -17.55 -3.18
CA GLN A 196 -14.39 -17.45 -1.91
C GLN A 196 -14.52 -16.00 -1.45
N THR A 197 -15.58 -15.70 -0.71
CA THR A 197 -15.78 -14.35 -0.14
C THR A 197 -14.60 -13.90 0.74
N MET A 198 -13.98 -14.84 1.46
CA MET A 198 -12.83 -14.55 2.31
C MET A 198 -11.59 -14.14 1.53
N ASP A 199 -11.44 -14.57 0.28
CA ASP A 199 -10.30 -14.17 -0.57
C ASP A 199 -10.36 -12.68 -0.87
N VAL A 200 -11.54 -12.20 -1.26
CA VAL A 200 -11.79 -10.78 -1.53
C VAL A 200 -11.69 -9.94 -0.25
N VAL A 201 -12.31 -10.41 0.84
CA VAL A 201 -12.28 -9.68 2.12
C VAL A 201 -10.86 -9.52 2.65
N SER A 202 -10.04 -10.58 2.61
CA SER A 202 -8.64 -10.49 3.04
C SER A 202 -7.85 -9.51 2.18
N GLY A 203 -8.04 -9.52 0.85
CA GLY A 203 -7.43 -8.56 -0.07
C GLY A 203 -7.80 -7.11 0.25
N LEU A 204 -9.08 -6.84 0.54
CA LEU A 204 -9.56 -5.50 0.89
C LEU A 204 -9.04 -5.01 2.25
N VAL A 205 -8.95 -5.90 3.24
CA VAL A 205 -8.37 -5.58 4.56
C VAL A 205 -6.88 -5.24 4.38
N LYS A 206 -6.12 -6.06 3.64
CA LYS A 206 -4.73 -5.75 3.28
C LYS A 206 -4.61 -4.39 2.61
N ALA A 207 -5.44 -4.12 1.60
CA ALA A 207 -5.45 -2.85 0.89
C ALA A 207 -5.70 -1.66 1.83
N SER A 208 -6.66 -1.77 2.75
CA SER A 208 -6.95 -0.70 3.72
C SER A 208 -5.75 -0.42 4.62
N VAL A 209 -5.10 -1.46 5.14
CA VAL A 209 -3.89 -1.34 5.97
C VAL A 209 -2.73 -0.76 5.17
N PHE A 210 -2.51 -1.20 3.93
CA PHE A 210 -1.44 -0.69 3.07
C PHE A 210 -1.66 0.79 2.73
N GLY A 211 -2.89 1.18 2.39
CA GLY A 211 -3.24 2.58 2.13
C GLY A 211 -2.98 3.49 3.33
N PHE A 212 -3.34 3.02 4.53
CA PHE A 212 -3.02 3.72 5.77
C PHE A 212 -1.51 3.86 5.97
N VAL A 213 -0.74 2.80 5.80
CA VAL A 213 0.72 2.80 5.99
C VAL A 213 1.42 3.70 4.97
N ILE A 214 1.00 3.69 3.70
CA ILE A 214 1.55 4.58 2.67
C ILE A 214 1.34 6.04 3.05
N ALA A 215 0.12 6.40 3.42
CA ALA A 215 -0.20 7.76 3.84
C ALA A 215 0.56 8.16 5.11
N LEU A 216 0.67 7.25 6.09
CA LEU A 216 1.40 7.47 7.33
C LEU A 216 2.89 7.74 7.07
N MET A 217 3.55 6.88 6.29
CA MET A 217 4.98 7.03 6.02
C MET A 217 5.27 8.24 5.14
N GLY A 218 4.41 8.55 4.17
CA GLY A 218 4.51 9.77 3.38
C GLY A 218 4.43 11.02 4.27
N CYS A 219 3.44 11.07 5.15
CA CYS A 219 3.28 12.19 6.09
C CYS A 219 4.43 12.26 7.10
N TRP A 220 4.83 11.13 7.70
CA TRP A 220 5.90 11.07 8.69
C TRP A 220 7.24 11.54 8.13
N CYS A 221 7.65 10.99 6.98
CA CYS A 221 8.92 11.37 6.36
C CYS A 221 8.94 12.82 5.94
N GLY A 222 7.83 13.32 5.36
CA GLY A 222 7.69 14.73 5.00
C GLY A 222 7.73 15.65 6.22
N TYR A 223 6.99 15.34 7.27
CA TYR A 223 6.91 16.17 8.49
C TYR A 223 8.25 16.29 9.22
N ASN A 224 9.10 15.27 9.12
CA ASN A 224 10.43 15.23 9.74
C ASN A 224 11.56 15.61 8.76
N SER A 225 11.26 16.11 7.56
CA SER A 225 12.28 16.51 6.60
C SER A 225 13.08 17.71 7.09
N LYS A 226 14.40 17.71 6.82
CA LYS A 226 15.34 18.75 7.22
C LYS A 226 16.37 18.97 6.10
N GLY A 227 16.94 20.16 6.00
CA GLY A 227 18.02 20.44 5.05
C GLY A 227 17.52 20.92 3.68
N GLY A 228 16.40 21.63 3.63
CA GLY A 228 15.89 22.27 2.42
C GLY A 228 15.45 21.26 1.34
N ALA A 229 15.59 21.64 0.06
CA ALA A 229 15.13 20.82 -1.07
C ALA A 229 15.78 19.43 -1.13
N GLN A 230 17.05 19.30 -0.79
CA GLN A 230 17.74 18.01 -0.75
C GLN A 230 17.15 17.08 0.34
N GLY A 231 16.78 17.64 1.48
CA GLY A 231 16.12 16.88 2.55
C GLY A 231 14.71 16.41 2.15
N VAL A 232 13.98 17.22 1.40
CA VAL A 232 12.66 16.82 0.84
C VAL A 232 12.84 15.65 -0.12
N GLY A 233 13.84 15.70 -1.02
CA GLY A 233 14.16 14.57 -1.91
C GLY A 233 14.50 13.28 -1.14
N ALA A 234 15.29 13.37 -0.08
CA ALA A 234 15.62 12.22 0.76
C ALA A 234 14.39 11.68 1.50
N ALA A 235 13.48 12.54 1.97
CA ALA A 235 12.24 12.17 2.62
C ALA A 235 11.30 11.42 1.67
N THR A 236 11.20 11.82 0.38
CA THR A 236 10.38 11.11 -0.63
C THR A 236 10.88 9.69 -0.86
N ILE A 237 12.18 9.51 -1.04
CA ILE A 237 12.78 8.17 -1.22
C ILE A 237 12.54 7.31 0.03
N SER A 238 12.77 7.86 1.21
CA SER A 238 12.57 7.15 2.48
C SER A 238 11.12 6.73 2.68
N ALA A 239 10.15 7.59 2.34
CA ALA A 239 8.73 7.28 2.41
C ALA A 239 8.36 6.07 1.55
N VAL A 240 8.83 6.03 0.29
CA VAL A 240 8.57 4.93 -0.64
C VAL A 240 9.20 3.63 -0.13
N VAL A 241 10.49 3.66 0.24
CA VAL A 241 11.23 2.48 0.68
C VAL A 241 10.62 1.88 1.95
N ILE A 242 10.35 2.72 2.97
CA ILE A 242 9.78 2.23 4.23
C ILE A 242 8.36 1.69 4.01
N SER A 243 7.53 2.39 3.23
CA SER A 243 6.19 1.92 2.89
C SER A 243 6.24 0.56 2.20
N SER A 244 7.12 0.37 1.23
CA SER A 244 7.25 -0.89 0.49
C SER A 244 7.68 -2.05 1.40
N ILE A 245 8.64 -1.81 2.29
CA ILE A 245 9.07 -2.82 3.28
C ILE A 245 7.92 -3.19 4.22
N LEU A 246 7.19 -2.18 4.71
CA LEU A 246 6.05 -2.42 5.61
C LEU A 246 4.90 -3.12 4.91
N ILE A 247 4.60 -2.80 3.64
CA ILE A 247 3.59 -3.51 2.84
C ILE A 247 3.94 -5.00 2.79
N LEU A 248 5.16 -5.36 2.40
CA LEU A 248 5.58 -6.76 2.28
C LEU A 248 5.56 -7.49 3.62
N ALA A 249 5.98 -6.83 4.71
CA ALA A 249 5.96 -7.42 6.04
C ALA A 249 4.52 -7.63 6.55
N LEU A 250 3.66 -6.62 6.38
CA LEU A 250 2.25 -6.69 6.80
C LEU A 250 1.44 -7.65 5.92
N ASP A 251 1.77 -7.78 4.65
CA ASP A 251 1.16 -8.75 3.76
C ASP A 251 1.29 -10.17 4.33
N TYR A 252 2.52 -10.56 4.68
CA TYR A 252 2.76 -11.86 5.32
C TYR A 252 1.97 -12.03 6.63
N ILE A 253 2.02 -11.03 7.51
CA ILE A 253 1.35 -11.11 8.81
C ILE A 253 -0.18 -11.23 8.64
N ILE A 254 -0.78 -10.44 7.76
CA ILE A 254 -2.22 -10.47 7.54
C ILE A 254 -2.62 -11.79 6.87
N THR A 255 -1.83 -12.29 5.91
CA THR A 255 -2.08 -13.59 5.29
C THR A 255 -2.09 -14.71 6.33
N GLU A 256 -1.09 -14.71 7.22
CA GLU A 256 -1.01 -15.68 8.31
C GLU A 256 -2.24 -15.60 9.24
N MET A 257 -2.69 -14.38 9.58
CA MET A 257 -3.88 -14.20 10.43
C MET A 257 -5.17 -14.71 9.78
N PHE A 258 -5.31 -14.63 8.46
CA PHE A 258 -6.54 -15.06 7.77
C PHE A 258 -6.54 -16.54 7.39
N PHE A 259 -5.37 -17.11 7.11
CA PHE A 259 -5.23 -18.42 6.46
C PHE A 259 -4.36 -19.42 7.24
N ALA A 260 -3.68 -19.03 8.33
CA ALA A 260 -3.00 -19.98 9.20
C ALA A 260 -4.03 -20.87 9.90
N ARG A 261 -3.90 -22.17 9.65
CA ARG A 261 -4.60 -23.24 10.36
C ARG A 261 -3.59 -24.21 10.94
#